data_baffed4fe9e6021d60ede04fbec33255
#
_entry.id   baffed4fe9e6021d60ede04fbec33255
#
_cell.length_a   1.000
_cell.length_b   1.000
_cell.length_c   1.000
_cell.angle_alpha   90.00
_cell.angle_beta   90.00
_cell.angle_gamma   90.00
#
_symmetry.space_group_name_H-M   'P 1'
#
loop_
_entity.id
_entity.type
_entity.pdbx_description
1 polymer ?
#
loop_
_entity_poly.entity_id
_entity_poly.type
_entity_poly.pdbx_seq_one_letter_code
_entity_poly.pdbx_strand_id
1 'polypeptide(L)'
;MQRLTLLSAALAALVAGPAAAQRPDTQVINVYSFGYTPKLIHLAAGRPVTLTFTNTSGSGHDFTAKEFFASSQVTAGAAPKGEIELKPHETKSITLVPRVGSYQVHCSHFMHTTFGMTGTIAVN
;
A
#
# COMPACT_ATOMS: atom_id res chain seq x y z
N MET A 1 67.05 32.00 -2.95
CA MET A 1 66.36 30.93 -3.73
C MET A 1 65.11 30.50 -2.96
N GLN A 2 63.95 31.06 -3.31
CA GLN A 2 62.69 30.69 -2.68
C GLN A 2 62.09 29.54 -3.48
N ARG A 3 61.91 28.40 -2.84
CA ARG A 3 61.19 27.28 -3.46
C ARG A 3 59.69 27.45 -3.23
N LEU A 4 58.98 27.68 -4.32
CA LEU A 4 57.54 27.78 -4.35
C LEU A 4 56.98 26.36 -4.36
N THR A 5 56.40 25.90 -3.24
CA THR A 5 55.65 24.65 -3.16
C THR A 5 54.22 24.90 -3.60
N LEU A 6 53.88 24.38 -4.79
CA LEU A 6 52.50 24.36 -5.26
C LEU A 6 51.73 23.26 -4.54
N LEU A 7 50.81 23.63 -3.63
CA LEU A 7 49.82 22.69 -3.07
C LEU A 7 48.75 22.47 -4.14
N SER A 8 48.76 21.33 -4.77
CA SER A 8 47.62 20.87 -5.60
C SER A 8 46.50 20.40 -4.69
N ALA A 9 45.44 21.22 -4.57
CA ALA A 9 44.21 20.79 -3.93
C ALA A 9 43.45 19.89 -4.90
N ALA A 10 43.42 18.60 -4.65
CA ALA A 10 42.58 17.67 -5.38
C ALA A 10 41.14 17.86 -4.90
N LEU A 11 40.28 18.44 -5.75
CA LEU A 11 38.87 18.57 -5.52
C LEU A 11 38.22 17.21 -5.80
N ALA A 12 37.92 16.43 -4.75
CA ALA A 12 37.17 15.20 -4.87
C ALA A 12 35.72 15.54 -5.18
N ALA A 13 35.31 15.35 -6.45
CA ALA A 13 33.91 15.44 -6.84
C ALA A 13 33.16 14.24 -6.27
N LEU A 14 32.28 14.48 -5.29
CA LEU A 14 31.32 13.46 -4.85
C LEU A 14 30.31 13.28 -5.99
N VAL A 15 30.42 12.18 -6.70
CA VAL A 15 29.42 11.76 -7.67
C VAL A 15 28.29 11.10 -6.86
N ALA A 16 27.17 11.84 -6.68
CA ALA A 16 25.95 11.24 -6.15
C ALA A 16 25.42 10.28 -7.23
N GLY A 17 25.43 8.97 -6.93
CA GLY A 17 24.80 7.95 -7.79
C GLY A 17 23.27 8.14 -7.84
N PRO A 18 22.59 7.57 -8.85
CA PRO A 18 21.13 7.61 -8.92
C PRO A 18 20.53 7.01 -7.66
N ALA A 19 19.55 7.70 -7.05
CA ALA A 19 18.81 7.16 -5.90
C ALA A 19 18.14 5.86 -6.34
N ALA A 20 18.39 4.75 -5.63
CA ALA A 20 17.71 3.49 -5.89
C ALA A 20 16.21 3.67 -5.68
N ALA A 21 15.38 3.25 -6.66
CA ALA A 21 13.93 3.25 -6.51
C ALA A 21 13.56 2.36 -5.32
N GLN A 22 12.73 2.88 -4.40
CA GLN A 22 12.26 2.15 -3.23
C GLN A 22 11.34 1.02 -3.68
N ARG A 23 11.66 -0.21 -3.28
CA ARG A 23 10.77 -1.35 -3.50
C ARG A 23 9.54 -1.21 -2.62
N PRO A 24 8.34 -1.50 -3.15
CA PRO A 24 7.15 -1.53 -2.33
C PRO A 24 7.25 -2.57 -1.22
N ASP A 25 6.86 -2.19 -0.01
CA ASP A 25 6.59 -3.17 1.04
C ASP A 25 5.36 -3.99 0.63
N THR A 26 5.25 -5.22 1.11
CA THR A 26 4.09 -6.08 0.83
C THR A 26 3.33 -6.35 2.11
N GLN A 27 2.02 -6.16 2.09
CA GLN A 27 1.12 -6.59 3.15
C GLN A 27 0.05 -7.52 2.59
N VAL A 28 -0.18 -8.62 3.29
CA VAL A 28 -1.23 -9.58 2.97
C VAL A 28 -2.45 -9.30 3.84
N ILE A 29 -3.60 -9.19 3.19
CA ILE A 29 -4.88 -9.02 3.84
C ILE A 29 -5.73 -10.25 3.51
N ASN A 30 -6.00 -11.07 4.51
CA ASN A 30 -6.91 -12.18 4.34
C ASN A 30 -8.35 -11.70 4.47
N VAL A 31 -9.15 -12.06 3.49
CA VAL A 31 -10.58 -11.78 3.45
C VAL A 31 -11.30 -13.09 3.71
N TYR A 32 -12.16 -13.11 4.70
CA TYR A 32 -12.91 -14.31 5.06
C TYR A 32 -14.37 -13.94 5.37
N SER A 33 -15.22 -14.92 5.60
CA SER A 33 -16.62 -14.66 5.86
C SER A 33 -16.79 -13.76 7.08
N PHE A 34 -17.27 -12.53 6.81
CA PHE A 34 -17.56 -11.44 7.74
C PHE A 34 -16.35 -10.80 8.41
N GLY A 35 -15.16 -10.86 7.80
CA GLY A 35 -14.02 -10.16 8.37
C GLY A 35 -12.80 -10.03 7.46
N TYR A 36 -11.84 -9.27 7.99
CA TYR A 36 -10.51 -9.07 7.40
C TYR A 36 -9.44 -9.34 8.46
N THR A 37 -8.32 -9.91 8.04
CA THR A 37 -7.14 -10.05 8.90
C THR A 37 -5.91 -9.47 8.20
N PRO A 38 -5.25 -8.45 8.75
CA PRO A 38 -5.61 -7.74 9.98
C PRO A 38 -6.88 -6.90 9.82
N LYS A 39 -7.63 -6.69 10.89
CA LYS A 39 -8.80 -5.79 10.91
C LYS A 39 -8.38 -4.33 10.94
N LEU A 40 -7.26 -4.02 11.59
CA LEU A 40 -6.60 -2.73 11.58
C LEU A 40 -5.32 -2.84 10.76
N ILE A 41 -5.29 -2.16 9.62
CA ILE A 41 -4.18 -2.17 8.68
C ILE A 41 -3.37 -0.91 8.89
N HIS A 42 -2.08 -1.05 9.24
CA HIS A 42 -1.17 0.07 9.39
C HIS A 42 -0.30 0.24 8.15
N LEU A 43 -0.27 1.43 7.58
CA LEU A 43 0.56 1.79 6.44
C LEU A 43 1.38 3.05 6.72
N ALA A 44 2.52 3.17 6.04
CA ALA A 44 3.36 4.35 6.08
C ALA A 44 2.97 5.34 4.97
N ALA A 45 2.63 6.57 5.34
CA ALA A 45 2.28 7.62 4.39
C ALA A 45 3.46 7.91 3.45
N GLY A 46 3.16 8.07 2.15
CA GLY A 46 4.15 8.41 1.13
C GLY A 46 5.11 7.28 0.76
N ARG A 47 4.93 6.07 1.29
CA ARG A 47 5.76 4.90 0.95
C ARG A 47 4.98 3.92 0.08
N PRO A 48 5.57 3.46 -1.04
CA PRO A 48 4.92 2.45 -1.88
C PRO A 48 4.64 1.16 -1.10
N VAL A 49 3.45 0.62 -1.26
CA VAL A 49 3.03 -0.66 -0.67
C VAL A 49 2.25 -1.47 -1.69
N THR A 50 2.50 -2.78 -1.72
CA THR A 50 1.66 -3.73 -2.43
C THR A 50 0.74 -4.41 -1.43
N LEU A 51 -0.55 -4.19 -1.58
CA LEU A 51 -1.58 -4.88 -0.82
C LEU A 51 -2.04 -6.11 -1.59
N THR A 52 -1.89 -7.27 -0.98
CA THR A 52 -2.33 -8.54 -1.56
C THR A 52 -3.53 -9.06 -0.77
N PHE A 53 -4.65 -9.15 -1.43
CA PHE A 53 -5.90 -9.61 -0.84
C PHE A 53 -6.15 -11.05 -1.23
N THR A 54 -6.35 -11.92 -0.26
CA THR A 54 -6.67 -13.33 -0.49
C THR A 54 -8.00 -13.66 0.17
N ASN A 55 -8.98 -14.04 -0.63
CA ASN A 55 -10.26 -14.54 -0.11
C ASN A 55 -10.12 -16.01 0.25
N THR A 56 -10.06 -16.31 1.53
CA THR A 56 -9.91 -17.68 2.05
C THR A 56 -11.23 -18.41 2.19
N SER A 57 -12.36 -17.77 1.87
CA SER A 57 -13.70 -18.33 2.01
C SER A 57 -14.23 -18.91 0.70
N GLY A 58 -15.27 -19.71 0.82
CA GLY A 58 -16.03 -20.27 -0.30
C GLY A 58 -17.12 -19.33 -0.84
N SER A 59 -17.16 -18.06 -0.41
CA SER A 59 -18.12 -17.04 -0.84
C SER A 59 -17.41 -15.83 -1.41
N GLY A 60 -18.08 -15.09 -2.30
CA GLY A 60 -17.56 -13.82 -2.80
C GLY A 60 -17.59 -12.73 -1.73
N HIS A 61 -16.54 -11.95 -1.68
CA HIS A 61 -16.39 -10.80 -0.78
C HIS A 61 -15.69 -9.66 -1.50
N ASP A 62 -15.76 -8.45 -0.95
CA ASP A 62 -14.95 -7.35 -1.43
C ASP A 62 -14.26 -6.60 -0.28
N PHE A 63 -13.29 -5.81 -0.67
CA PHE A 63 -12.62 -4.85 0.18
C PHE A 63 -12.92 -3.47 -0.39
N THR A 64 -13.91 -2.81 0.18
CA THR A 64 -14.38 -1.50 -0.27
C THR A 64 -13.85 -0.42 0.67
N ALA A 65 -13.05 0.50 0.11
CA ALA A 65 -12.43 1.62 0.82
C ALA A 65 -12.30 2.81 -0.14
N LYS A 66 -13.43 3.42 -0.48
CA LYS A 66 -13.51 4.43 -1.55
C LYS A 66 -12.59 5.62 -1.33
N GLU A 67 -12.60 6.21 -0.13
CA GLU A 67 -11.76 7.37 0.17
C GLU A 67 -10.27 7.00 0.19
N PHE A 68 -9.92 5.82 0.68
CA PHE A 68 -8.55 5.35 0.70
C PHE A 68 -7.99 5.21 -0.73
N PHE A 69 -8.68 4.49 -1.60
CA PHE A 69 -8.21 4.30 -2.97
C PHE A 69 -8.24 5.59 -3.78
N ALA A 70 -9.22 6.45 -3.56
CA ALA A 70 -9.31 7.76 -4.24
C ALA A 70 -8.18 8.70 -3.84
N SER A 71 -7.71 8.66 -2.59
CA SER A 71 -6.63 9.51 -2.08
C SER A 71 -5.23 8.94 -2.33
N SER A 72 -5.12 7.66 -2.67
CA SER A 72 -3.85 6.97 -2.93
C SER A 72 -3.39 7.18 -4.37
N GLN A 73 -2.06 7.15 -4.56
CA GLN A 73 -1.48 7.10 -5.90
C GLN A 73 -1.30 5.64 -6.31
N VAL A 74 -2.19 5.13 -7.16
CA VAL A 74 -2.11 3.75 -7.65
C VAL A 74 -1.07 3.66 -8.76
N THR A 75 -0.11 2.75 -8.63
CA THR A 75 0.98 2.52 -9.59
C THR A 75 0.87 1.20 -10.32
N ALA A 76 0.17 0.21 -9.76
CA ALA A 76 -0.12 -1.07 -10.41
C ALA A 76 -1.43 -1.64 -9.86
N GLY A 77 -2.17 -2.36 -10.71
CA GLY A 77 -3.49 -2.86 -10.36
C GLY A 77 -4.56 -1.78 -10.44
N ALA A 78 -5.76 -2.12 -9.99
CA ALA A 78 -6.90 -1.20 -10.01
C ALA A 78 -7.89 -1.53 -8.90
N ALA A 79 -8.58 -0.51 -8.41
CA ALA A 79 -9.71 -0.62 -7.50
C ALA A 79 -10.92 0.10 -8.11
N PRO A 80 -11.60 -0.50 -9.11
CA PRO A 80 -12.76 0.11 -9.75
C PRO A 80 -13.82 0.48 -8.71
N LYS A 81 -14.31 1.71 -8.74
CA LYS A 81 -15.29 2.24 -7.79
C LYS A 81 -14.83 2.18 -6.32
N GLY A 82 -13.53 2.09 -6.07
CA GLY A 82 -12.97 1.97 -4.72
C GLY A 82 -13.13 0.58 -4.11
N GLU A 83 -13.22 -0.46 -4.92
CA GLU A 83 -13.46 -1.83 -4.50
C GLU A 83 -12.42 -2.81 -5.05
N ILE A 84 -12.05 -3.78 -4.24
CA ILE A 84 -11.35 -5.00 -4.66
C ILE A 84 -12.35 -6.15 -4.50
N GLU A 85 -12.96 -6.56 -5.59
CA GLU A 85 -13.89 -7.70 -5.61
C GLU A 85 -13.13 -9.01 -5.70
N LEU A 86 -13.46 -9.98 -4.87
CA LEU A 86 -12.79 -11.28 -4.77
C LEU A 86 -13.82 -12.42 -4.87
N LYS A 87 -13.67 -13.22 -5.89
CA LYS A 87 -14.37 -14.51 -5.98
C LYS A 87 -13.86 -15.46 -4.87
N PRO A 88 -14.59 -16.57 -4.57
CA PRO A 88 -14.08 -17.58 -3.66
C PRO A 88 -12.63 -17.99 -3.99
N HIS A 89 -11.76 -17.99 -2.99
CA HIS A 89 -10.35 -18.38 -3.09
C HIS A 89 -9.49 -17.54 -4.05
N GLU A 90 -9.97 -16.39 -4.50
CA GLU A 90 -9.25 -15.49 -5.40
C GLU A 90 -8.24 -14.63 -4.63
N THR A 91 -7.11 -14.34 -5.28
CA THR A 91 -6.10 -13.39 -4.81
C THR A 91 -5.94 -12.26 -5.83
N LYS A 92 -5.95 -11.02 -5.35
CA LYS A 92 -5.68 -9.82 -6.15
C LYS A 92 -4.69 -8.92 -5.41
N SER A 93 -3.91 -8.16 -6.16
CA SER A 93 -2.96 -7.19 -5.61
C SER A 93 -3.13 -5.82 -6.22
N ILE A 94 -2.83 -4.80 -5.43
CA ILE A 94 -2.73 -3.41 -5.88
C ILE A 94 -1.48 -2.79 -5.26
N THR A 95 -0.72 -2.04 -6.05
CA THR A 95 0.42 -1.27 -5.56
C THR A 95 0.09 0.20 -5.60
N LEU A 96 0.30 0.88 -4.48
CA LEU A 96 -0.05 2.29 -4.34
C LEU A 96 0.84 2.99 -3.32
N VAL A 97 0.81 4.31 -3.36
CA VAL A 97 1.40 5.18 -2.35
C VAL A 97 0.26 5.79 -1.53
N PRO A 98 0.11 5.41 -0.25
CA PRO A 98 -1.00 5.85 0.56
C PRO A 98 -0.79 7.26 1.09
N ARG A 99 -1.89 7.98 1.29
CA ARG A 99 -1.94 9.29 1.92
C ARG A 99 -2.30 9.16 3.40
N VAL A 100 -1.70 10.01 4.24
CA VAL A 100 -1.99 10.08 5.68
C VAL A 100 -3.49 10.20 5.94
N GLY A 101 -4.00 9.44 6.89
CA GLY A 101 -5.40 9.46 7.29
C GLY A 101 -5.85 8.16 7.92
N SER A 102 -7.10 8.15 8.36
CA SER A 102 -7.80 6.96 8.85
C SER A 102 -9.00 6.71 7.94
N TYR A 103 -9.09 5.48 7.43
CA TYR A 103 -10.06 5.12 6.40
C TYR A 103 -10.87 3.91 6.82
N GLN A 104 -12.17 3.96 6.59
CA GLN A 104 -13.06 2.84 6.83
C GLN A 104 -13.03 1.84 5.68
N VAL A 105 -13.15 0.57 6.02
CA VAL A 105 -13.24 -0.55 5.09
C VAL A 105 -14.50 -1.33 5.41
N HIS A 106 -15.20 -1.79 4.37
CA HIS A 106 -16.34 -2.69 4.52
C HIS A 106 -16.47 -3.61 3.30
N CYS A 107 -17.18 -4.71 3.47
CA CYS A 107 -17.67 -5.51 2.35
C CYS A 107 -19.03 -4.97 1.90
N SER A 108 -19.18 -4.69 0.61
CA SER A 108 -20.43 -4.14 0.07
C SER A 108 -21.50 -5.20 -0.24
N HIS A 109 -21.18 -6.48 -0.08
CA HIS A 109 -22.14 -7.57 -0.28
C HIS A 109 -23.29 -7.48 0.74
N PHE A 110 -24.48 -7.93 0.33
CA PHE A 110 -25.69 -7.86 1.14
C PHE A 110 -25.47 -8.47 2.53
N MET A 111 -25.82 -7.70 3.58
CA MET A 111 -25.74 -8.08 5.00
C MET A 111 -24.33 -8.29 5.56
N HIS A 112 -23.26 -8.32 4.76
CA HIS A 112 -21.91 -8.62 5.26
C HIS A 112 -21.40 -7.56 6.25
N THR A 113 -21.63 -6.28 6.00
CA THR A 113 -21.30 -5.20 6.95
C THR A 113 -22.08 -5.36 8.26
N THR A 114 -23.37 -5.71 8.19
CA THR A 114 -24.21 -5.96 9.37
C THR A 114 -23.67 -7.07 10.24
N PHE A 115 -23.05 -8.10 9.64
CA PHE A 115 -22.40 -9.19 10.37
C PHE A 115 -20.93 -8.89 10.75
N GLY A 116 -20.52 -7.62 10.73
CA GLY A 116 -19.21 -7.20 11.23
C GLY A 116 -18.08 -7.23 10.21
N MET A 117 -18.37 -7.36 8.91
CA MET A 117 -17.34 -7.33 7.86
C MET A 117 -16.87 -5.91 7.57
N THR A 118 -16.12 -5.39 8.52
CA THR A 118 -15.54 -4.03 8.52
C THR A 118 -14.08 -4.06 8.93
N GLY A 119 -13.37 -3.01 8.61
CA GLY A 119 -11.98 -2.80 9.02
C GLY A 119 -11.60 -1.33 8.97
N THR A 120 -10.35 -1.05 9.30
CA THR A 120 -9.79 0.31 9.31
C THR A 120 -8.39 0.28 8.73
N ILE A 121 -8.06 1.28 7.91
CA ILE A 121 -6.70 1.53 7.44
C ILE A 121 -6.21 2.80 8.14
N ALA A 122 -5.13 2.67 8.90
CA ALA A 122 -4.46 3.79 9.54
C ALA A 122 -3.14 4.09 8.80
N VAL A 123 -3.04 5.26 8.20
CA VAL A 123 -1.86 5.71 7.45
C VAL A 123 -1.22 6.87 8.21
N ASN A 124 -0.01 6.63 8.70
CA ASN A 124 0.77 7.62 9.48
C ASN A 124 2.04 8.04 8.75
#